data_1b46dd261acca867b3be7f05dd347b0b
#
_entry.id   1b46dd261acca867b3be7f05dd347b0b
#
_cell.length_a   1.000
_cell.length_b   1.000
_cell.length_c   1.000
_cell.angle_alpha   90.00
_cell.angle_beta   90.00
_cell.angle_gamma   90.00
#
_symmetry.space_group_name_H-M   'P 1'
#
loop_
_entity.id
_entity.type
_entity.pdbx_description
1 polymer ?
#
loop_
_entity_poly.entity_id
_entity_poly.type
_entity_poly.pdbx_seq_one_letter_code
_entity_poly.pdbx_strand_id
1 'polypeptide(L)'
;LGDVYKRKNRHHTMENYIRAKEDITKNQTADDYCVLNYEDEVLRDFAAECPAKVIFFSSKSELSEGFYLDGDIIIYAHDGVRDEVIDVNELNLLGKHNFENVMAACAMSISFGVPMDKIVEVLKVFKAVEHRIEYVTEKRGVRFYNDSKGTNPDAAIQGIRAMNRPTLLIGGGYDKQSEYDEWIEAFDGKVKELVLIGQTADKIEECAHLSLIHI
;
A
#
# COMPACT_ATOMS: atom_id res chain seq x y z
N LEU A 1 -0.69 2.63 -12.70
CA LEU A 1 0.00 2.76 -14.01
C LEU A 1 1.45 2.26 -13.95
N GLY A 2 2.24 2.55 -12.90
CA GLY A 2 3.65 2.15 -12.82
C GLY A 2 3.91 0.63 -12.85
N ASP A 3 3.02 -0.18 -12.30
CA ASP A 3 3.17 -1.65 -12.28
C ASP A 3 2.98 -2.28 -13.68
N VAL A 4 2.20 -1.62 -14.54
CA VAL A 4 1.99 -2.04 -15.94
C VAL A 4 3.23 -1.88 -16.77
N TYR A 5 3.97 -0.80 -16.57
CA TYR A 5 5.22 -0.56 -17.30
C TYR A 5 6.26 -1.64 -17.03
N LYS A 6 6.34 -2.14 -15.80
CA LYS A 6 7.27 -3.21 -15.39
C LYS A 6 6.93 -4.59 -15.92
N ARG A 7 5.66 -4.84 -16.29
CA ARG A 7 5.17 -6.15 -16.74
C ARG A 7 4.81 -6.19 -18.23
N LYS A 8 5.04 -5.12 -18.99
CA LYS A 8 4.89 -5.07 -20.45
C LYS A 8 5.56 -6.22 -21.18
N ASN A 9 6.69 -6.67 -20.71
CA ASN A 9 7.43 -7.77 -21.32
C ASN A 9 6.69 -9.11 -21.25
N ARG A 10 5.75 -9.29 -20.31
CA ARG A 10 4.99 -10.55 -20.14
C ARG A 10 3.56 -10.47 -20.64
N HIS A 11 2.86 -9.36 -20.42
CA HIS A 11 1.43 -9.25 -20.69
C HIS A 11 1.10 -8.37 -21.89
N HIS A 12 2.04 -7.56 -22.38
CA HIS A 12 1.96 -6.65 -23.54
C HIS A 12 0.88 -5.56 -23.45
N THR A 13 -0.31 -5.84 -22.92
CA THR A 13 -1.41 -4.88 -22.73
C THR A 13 -1.95 -4.91 -21.30
N MET A 14 -2.65 -3.83 -20.91
CA MET A 14 -3.33 -3.77 -19.60
C MET A 14 -4.42 -4.83 -19.50
N GLU A 15 -5.20 -5.02 -20.55
CA GLU A 15 -6.28 -6.02 -20.56
C GLU A 15 -5.74 -7.44 -20.30
N ASN A 16 -4.62 -7.80 -20.92
CA ASN A 16 -4.00 -9.11 -20.68
C ASN A 16 -3.49 -9.23 -19.23
N TYR A 17 -2.98 -8.13 -18.65
CA TYR A 17 -2.56 -8.10 -17.26
C TYR A 17 -3.75 -8.27 -16.32
N ILE A 18 -4.85 -7.55 -16.56
CA ILE A 18 -6.10 -7.65 -15.78
C ILE A 18 -6.61 -9.09 -15.82
N ARG A 19 -6.82 -9.66 -17.01
CA ARG A 19 -7.27 -11.05 -17.19
C ARG A 19 -6.39 -12.05 -16.45
N ALA A 20 -5.07 -11.89 -16.53
CA ALA A 20 -4.15 -12.77 -15.83
C ALA A 20 -4.24 -12.66 -14.30
N LYS A 21 -4.74 -11.53 -13.77
CA LYS A 21 -5.04 -11.37 -12.33
C LYS A 21 -6.40 -11.96 -11.97
N GLU A 22 -7.41 -11.75 -12.78
CA GLU A 22 -8.75 -12.32 -12.63
C GLU A 22 -8.75 -13.84 -12.69
N ASP A 23 -7.82 -14.44 -13.45
CA ASP A 23 -7.63 -15.89 -13.52
C ASP A 23 -7.40 -16.57 -12.16
N ILE A 24 -7.07 -15.83 -11.09
CA ILE A 24 -6.97 -16.40 -9.74
C ILE A 24 -8.31 -16.98 -9.28
N THR A 25 -9.42 -16.43 -9.76
CA THR A 25 -10.78 -16.82 -9.36
C THR A 25 -11.38 -17.92 -10.24
N LYS A 26 -10.73 -18.29 -11.34
CA LYS A 26 -11.29 -19.23 -12.34
C LYS A 26 -11.73 -20.60 -11.82
N ASN A 27 -11.17 -21.04 -10.70
CA ASN A 27 -11.50 -22.30 -10.05
C ASN A 27 -12.34 -22.10 -8.77
N GLN A 28 -12.70 -20.84 -8.45
CA GLN A 28 -13.54 -20.53 -7.31
C GLN A 28 -15.02 -20.75 -7.61
N THR A 29 -15.80 -20.91 -6.56
CA THR A 29 -17.25 -21.11 -6.58
C THR A 29 -17.92 -20.14 -5.61
N ALA A 30 -19.24 -20.17 -5.53
CA ALA A 30 -20.01 -19.39 -4.56
C ALA A 30 -19.73 -19.75 -3.08
N ASP A 31 -18.99 -20.81 -2.82
CA ASP A 31 -18.56 -21.18 -1.45
C ASP A 31 -17.20 -20.59 -1.08
N ASP A 32 -16.49 -20.03 -2.05
CA ASP A 32 -15.19 -19.39 -1.87
C ASP A 32 -15.33 -17.88 -1.62
N TYR A 33 -14.20 -17.25 -1.29
CA TYR A 33 -14.14 -15.80 -1.08
C TYR A 33 -13.07 -15.16 -1.96
N CYS A 34 -13.36 -13.94 -2.41
CA CYS A 34 -12.44 -13.07 -3.13
C CYS A 34 -12.37 -11.71 -2.42
N VAL A 35 -11.17 -11.27 -2.02
CA VAL A 35 -10.97 -10.00 -1.32
C VAL A 35 -10.47 -8.96 -2.30
N LEU A 36 -11.20 -7.84 -2.47
CA LEU A 36 -10.94 -6.83 -3.47
C LEU A 36 -10.84 -5.42 -2.88
N ASN A 37 -9.95 -4.60 -3.46
CA ASN A 37 -9.88 -3.18 -3.12
C ASN A 37 -11.01 -2.42 -3.81
N TYR A 38 -11.87 -1.78 -3.02
CA TYR A 38 -13.00 -1.00 -3.52
C TYR A 38 -12.58 0.27 -4.25
N GLU A 39 -11.39 0.81 -3.98
CA GLU A 39 -10.90 2.03 -4.63
C GLU A 39 -10.49 1.83 -6.10
N ASP A 40 -10.29 0.58 -6.52
CA ASP A 40 -9.95 0.25 -7.90
C ASP A 40 -11.23 -0.04 -8.70
N GLU A 41 -11.49 0.77 -9.72
CA GLU A 41 -12.68 0.67 -10.58
C GLU A 41 -12.74 -0.67 -11.31
N VAL A 42 -11.59 -1.16 -11.79
CA VAL A 42 -11.51 -2.45 -12.49
C VAL A 42 -11.92 -3.60 -11.56
N LEU A 43 -11.51 -3.53 -10.28
CA LEU A 43 -11.88 -4.55 -9.31
C LEU A 43 -13.35 -4.47 -8.89
N ARG A 44 -13.95 -3.26 -8.86
CA ARG A 44 -15.40 -3.13 -8.64
C ARG A 44 -16.20 -3.72 -9.79
N ASP A 45 -15.78 -3.45 -11.03
CA ASP A 45 -16.45 -4.02 -12.21
C ASP A 45 -16.31 -5.55 -12.23
N PHE A 46 -15.10 -6.05 -11.96
CA PHE A 46 -14.85 -7.49 -11.86
C PHE A 46 -15.67 -8.18 -10.76
N ALA A 47 -15.98 -7.51 -9.67
CA ALA A 47 -16.76 -8.08 -8.57
C ALA A 47 -18.15 -8.57 -9.01
N ALA A 48 -18.75 -7.93 -10.02
CA ALA A 48 -20.05 -8.35 -10.58
C ALA A 48 -19.98 -9.69 -11.34
N GLU A 49 -18.83 -10.04 -11.85
CA GLU A 49 -18.57 -11.28 -12.62
C GLU A 49 -17.83 -12.35 -11.79
N CYS A 50 -17.37 -11.98 -10.58
CA CYS A 50 -16.59 -12.86 -9.72
C CYS A 50 -17.44 -14.07 -9.28
N PRO A 51 -16.98 -15.32 -9.47
CA PRO A 51 -17.74 -16.51 -9.08
C PRO A 51 -17.81 -16.71 -7.55
N ALA A 52 -16.88 -16.11 -6.81
CA ALA A 52 -16.78 -16.19 -5.36
C ALA A 52 -17.54 -15.05 -4.65
N LYS A 53 -17.76 -15.21 -3.35
CA LYS A 53 -18.27 -14.14 -2.48
C LYS A 53 -17.21 -13.05 -2.35
N VAL A 54 -17.54 -11.83 -2.78
CA VAL A 54 -16.60 -10.70 -2.70
C VAL A 54 -16.68 -10.05 -1.32
N ILE A 55 -15.52 -9.83 -0.71
CA ILE A 55 -15.36 -8.97 0.46
C ILE A 55 -14.51 -7.78 0.02
N PHE A 56 -15.07 -6.58 0.08
CA PHE A 56 -14.35 -5.36 -0.22
C PHE A 56 -13.59 -4.83 0.98
N PHE A 57 -12.50 -4.11 0.69
CA PHE A 57 -11.87 -3.20 1.66
C PHE A 57 -11.61 -1.84 1.02
N SER A 58 -11.62 -0.79 1.85
CA SER A 58 -11.41 0.59 1.42
C SER A 58 -10.69 1.43 2.47
N SER A 59 -9.75 2.27 2.05
CA SER A 59 -9.12 3.28 2.90
C SER A 59 -9.68 4.69 2.69
N LYS A 60 -10.69 4.86 1.80
CA LYS A 60 -11.26 6.16 1.46
C LYS A 60 -12.77 6.22 1.56
N SER A 61 -13.44 5.09 1.31
CA SER A 61 -14.90 5.01 1.22
C SER A 61 -15.46 4.19 2.39
N GLU A 62 -16.53 4.67 3.00
CA GLU A 62 -17.32 3.88 3.93
C GLU A 62 -18.06 2.78 3.16
N LEU A 63 -18.04 1.56 3.69
CA LEU A 63 -18.70 0.40 3.09
C LEU A 63 -19.84 -0.09 3.96
N SER A 64 -20.95 -0.50 3.35
CA SER A 64 -22.05 -1.18 4.05
C SER A 64 -21.71 -2.62 4.39
N GLU A 65 -20.83 -3.24 3.62
CA GLU A 65 -20.32 -4.62 3.79
C GLU A 65 -18.82 -4.64 3.47
N GLY A 66 -18.00 -5.22 4.35
CA GLY A 66 -16.56 -5.32 4.19
C GLY A 66 -15.76 -4.54 5.21
N PHE A 67 -14.51 -4.26 4.90
CA PHE A 67 -13.60 -3.54 5.80
C PHE A 67 -13.34 -2.13 5.30
N TYR A 68 -13.38 -1.14 6.18
CA TYR A 68 -13.01 0.22 5.79
C TYR A 68 -12.34 1.00 6.92
N LEU A 69 -11.67 2.09 6.54
CA LEU A 69 -11.01 2.99 7.47
C LEU A 69 -11.94 4.19 7.75
N ASP A 70 -12.33 4.36 9.00
CA ASP A 70 -13.05 5.52 9.49
C ASP A 70 -12.14 6.31 10.45
N GLY A 71 -11.65 7.46 9.99
CA GLY A 71 -10.59 8.18 10.70
C GLY A 71 -9.35 7.30 10.89
N ASP A 72 -9.05 6.97 12.13
CA ASP A 72 -7.94 6.09 12.51
C ASP A 72 -8.40 4.68 12.93
N ILE A 73 -9.70 4.35 12.77
CA ILE A 73 -10.25 3.05 13.17
C ILE A 73 -10.54 2.20 11.93
N ILE A 74 -10.08 0.96 11.94
CA ILE A 74 -10.52 -0.05 10.97
C ILE A 74 -11.85 -0.61 11.45
N ILE A 75 -12.86 -0.50 10.59
CA ILE A 75 -14.23 -1.00 10.83
C ILE A 75 -14.47 -2.26 9.98
N TYR A 76 -15.17 -3.22 10.55
CA TYR A 76 -15.78 -4.32 9.83
C TYR A 76 -17.30 -4.16 9.81
N ALA A 77 -17.84 -3.86 8.63
CA ALA A 77 -19.28 -3.78 8.39
C ALA A 77 -19.80 -5.11 7.85
N HIS A 78 -20.81 -5.66 8.52
CA HIS A 78 -21.45 -6.91 8.11
C HIS A 78 -22.85 -7.02 8.71
N ASP A 79 -23.81 -7.56 7.98
CA ASP A 79 -25.18 -7.81 8.45
C ASP A 79 -25.86 -6.58 9.09
N GLY A 80 -25.52 -5.37 8.61
CA GLY A 80 -26.00 -4.11 9.17
C GLY A 80 -25.36 -3.69 10.50
N VAL A 81 -24.35 -4.42 10.96
CA VAL A 81 -23.54 -4.10 12.14
C VAL A 81 -22.21 -3.46 11.71
N ARG A 82 -21.64 -2.65 12.58
CA ARG A 82 -20.31 -2.02 12.40
C ARG A 82 -19.48 -2.30 13.64
N ASP A 83 -18.51 -3.17 13.50
CA ASP A 83 -17.60 -3.53 14.57
C ASP A 83 -16.27 -2.79 14.41
N GLU A 84 -15.83 -2.12 15.46
CA GLU A 84 -14.49 -1.57 15.54
C GLU A 84 -13.49 -2.71 15.67
N VAL A 85 -12.56 -2.81 14.70
CA VAL A 85 -11.53 -3.87 14.68
C VAL A 85 -10.29 -3.44 15.47
N ILE A 86 -9.70 -2.32 15.09
CA ILE A 86 -8.46 -1.81 15.70
C ILE A 86 -8.23 -0.34 15.34
N ASP A 87 -7.67 0.43 16.27
CA ASP A 87 -7.06 1.73 15.99
C ASP A 87 -5.71 1.51 15.27
N VAL A 88 -5.50 2.15 14.12
CA VAL A 88 -4.26 2.01 13.33
C VAL A 88 -3.02 2.50 14.10
N ASN A 89 -3.20 3.34 15.11
CA ASN A 89 -2.12 3.77 15.99
C ASN A 89 -1.62 2.65 16.93
N GLU A 90 -2.38 1.57 17.11
CA GLU A 90 -1.95 0.36 17.82
C GLU A 90 -1.12 -0.59 16.94
N LEU A 91 -1.07 -0.34 15.63
CA LEU A 91 -0.29 -1.15 14.68
C LEU A 91 1.19 -0.75 14.69
N ASN A 92 2.06 -1.73 14.52
CA ASN A 92 3.49 -1.48 14.25
C ASN A 92 3.74 -1.26 12.74
N LEU A 93 2.77 -0.71 12.04
CA LEU A 93 2.78 -0.49 10.60
C LEU A 93 2.44 0.97 10.32
N LEU A 94 3.08 1.56 9.30
CA LEU A 94 2.85 2.95 8.91
C LEU A 94 2.30 3.03 7.49
N GLY A 95 1.39 3.99 7.31
CA GLY A 95 0.88 4.39 5.99
C GLY A 95 -0.37 3.64 5.55
N LYS A 96 -1.24 4.36 4.81
CA LYS A 96 -2.55 3.86 4.37
C LYS A 96 -2.49 2.55 3.59
N HIS A 97 -1.46 2.37 2.76
CA HIS A 97 -1.27 1.12 2.02
C HIS A 97 -1.08 -0.10 2.92
N ASN A 98 -0.46 0.09 4.12
CA ASN A 98 -0.36 -0.98 5.09
C ASN A 98 -1.70 -1.22 5.81
N PHE A 99 -2.50 -0.19 6.03
CA PHE A 99 -3.86 -0.35 6.58
C PHE A 99 -4.76 -1.10 5.60
N GLU A 100 -4.62 -0.84 4.30
CA GLU A 100 -5.27 -1.64 3.24
C GLU A 100 -4.82 -3.11 3.26
N ASN A 101 -3.52 -3.36 3.44
CA ASN A 101 -3.00 -4.73 3.60
C ASN A 101 -3.57 -5.41 4.86
N VAL A 102 -3.70 -4.68 5.97
CA VAL A 102 -4.32 -5.18 7.20
C VAL A 102 -5.78 -5.54 6.97
N MET A 103 -6.56 -4.65 6.36
CA MET A 103 -7.96 -4.91 6.03
C MET A 103 -8.13 -6.12 5.12
N ALA A 104 -7.30 -6.25 4.09
CA ALA A 104 -7.28 -7.42 3.22
C ALA A 104 -6.93 -8.71 3.98
N ALA A 105 -5.95 -8.66 4.89
CA ALA A 105 -5.57 -9.80 5.72
C ALA A 105 -6.69 -10.19 6.70
N CYS A 106 -7.39 -9.22 7.31
CA CYS A 106 -8.55 -9.46 8.14
C CYS A 106 -9.65 -10.16 7.35
N ALA A 107 -10.00 -9.63 6.17
CA ALA A 107 -11.03 -10.20 5.30
C ALA A 107 -10.70 -11.66 4.92
N MET A 108 -9.47 -11.94 4.54
CA MET A 108 -9.04 -13.31 4.26
C MET A 108 -9.12 -14.19 5.49
N SER A 109 -8.66 -13.70 6.66
CA SER A 109 -8.62 -14.50 7.89
C SER A 109 -10.01 -14.88 8.38
N ILE A 110 -10.98 -13.96 8.38
CA ILE A 110 -12.36 -14.27 8.76
C ILE A 110 -13.01 -15.24 7.76
N SER A 111 -12.66 -15.17 6.47
CA SER A 111 -13.15 -16.12 5.46
C SER A 111 -12.72 -17.56 5.74
N PHE A 112 -11.59 -17.75 6.43
CA PHE A 112 -11.11 -19.03 6.94
C PHE A 112 -11.66 -19.37 8.34
N GLY A 113 -12.57 -18.57 8.90
CA GLY A 113 -13.18 -18.82 10.20
C GLY A 113 -12.28 -18.47 11.38
N VAL A 114 -11.24 -17.65 11.20
CA VAL A 114 -10.41 -17.17 12.31
C VAL A 114 -11.22 -16.14 13.11
N PRO A 115 -11.38 -16.30 14.43
CA PRO A 115 -12.10 -15.33 15.26
C PRO A 115 -11.42 -13.95 15.26
N MET A 116 -12.22 -12.89 15.26
CA MET A 116 -11.73 -11.52 15.16
C MET A 116 -10.78 -11.13 16.31
N ASP A 117 -11.05 -11.60 17.53
CA ASP A 117 -10.19 -11.36 18.69
C ASP A 117 -8.77 -11.90 18.46
N LYS A 118 -8.63 -13.06 17.79
CA LYS A 118 -7.33 -13.64 17.44
C LYS A 118 -6.63 -12.88 16.33
N ILE A 119 -7.37 -12.36 15.37
CA ILE A 119 -6.83 -11.49 14.33
C ILE A 119 -6.24 -10.24 14.99
N VAL A 120 -7.00 -9.57 15.87
CA VAL A 120 -6.56 -8.36 16.58
C VAL A 120 -5.34 -8.62 17.46
N GLU A 121 -5.29 -9.74 18.20
CA GLU A 121 -4.12 -10.12 18.98
C GLU A 121 -2.85 -10.17 18.12
N VAL A 122 -2.93 -10.75 16.92
CA VAL A 122 -1.80 -10.84 15.97
C VAL A 122 -1.44 -9.47 15.41
N LEU A 123 -2.43 -8.67 15.03
CA LEU A 123 -2.20 -7.33 14.45
C LEU A 123 -1.40 -6.43 15.40
N LYS A 124 -1.66 -6.46 16.70
CA LYS A 124 -0.96 -5.66 17.73
C LYS A 124 0.52 -5.99 17.87
N VAL A 125 0.91 -7.22 17.55
CA VAL A 125 2.31 -7.67 17.67
C VAL A 125 3.02 -7.81 16.34
N PHE A 126 2.29 -7.80 15.23
CA PHE A 126 2.86 -7.94 13.89
C PHE A 126 3.77 -6.75 13.57
N LYS A 127 4.95 -7.04 13.07
CA LYS A 127 5.94 -6.03 12.64
C LYS A 127 6.01 -5.99 11.12
N ALA A 128 6.37 -4.83 10.59
CA ALA A 128 6.62 -4.68 9.17
C ALA A 128 7.64 -5.73 8.67
N VAL A 129 7.46 -6.14 7.42
CA VAL A 129 8.45 -7.01 6.76
C VAL A 129 9.78 -6.25 6.68
N GLU A 130 10.88 -6.94 6.98
CA GLU A 130 12.23 -6.37 6.87
C GLU A 130 12.42 -5.61 5.56
N HIS A 131 13.07 -4.45 5.64
CA HIS A 131 13.39 -3.57 4.53
C HIS A 131 12.19 -2.87 3.85
N ARG A 132 10.98 -2.90 4.45
CA ARG A 132 9.80 -2.18 3.94
C ARG A 132 9.27 -1.24 5.02
N ILE A 133 9.67 0.03 4.95
CA ILE A 133 9.40 1.08 5.96
C ILE A 133 9.66 0.53 7.38
N GLU A 134 10.67 -0.30 7.47
CA GLU A 134 11.07 -0.99 8.70
C GLU A 134 11.62 0.02 9.70
N TYR A 135 11.00 0.11 10.88
CA TYR A 135 11.58 0.89 11.98
C TYR A 135 12.85 0.18 12.48
N VAL A 136 13.98 0.88 12.38
CA VAL A 136 15.29 0.34 12.79
C VAL A 136 15.64 0.75 14.21
N THR A 137 15.61 2.05 14.49
CA THR A 137 16.00 2.59 15.81
C THR A 137 15.58 4.06 15.94
N GLU A 138 15.64 4.58 17.18
CA GLU A 138 15.57 6.01 17.44
C GLU A 138 16.84 6.45 18.17
N LYS A 139 17.50 7.51 17.71
CA LYS A 139 18.67 8.08 18.33
C LYS A 139 18.55 9.62 18.39
N ARG A 140 18.63 10.17 19.58
CA ARG A 140 18.53 11.63 19.83
C ARG A 140 17.23 12.24 19.28
N GLY A 141 16.10 11.51 19.36
CA GLY A 141 14.81 11.94 18.85
C GLY A 141 14.61 11.76 17.34
N VAL A 142 15.61 11.27 16.60
CA VAL A 142 15.54 10.95 15.18
C VAL A 142 15.22 9.47 15.01
N ARG A 143 14.14 9.18 14.27
CA ARG A 143 13.75 7.82 13.92
C ARG A 143 14.37 7.42 12.58
N PHE A 144 14.91 6.22 12.54
CA PHE A 144 15.51 5.64 11.34
C PHE A 144 14.62 4.54 10.81
N TYR A 145 14.33 4.62 9.51
CA TYR A 145 13.55 3.63 8.79
C TYR A 145 14.35 3.08 7.61
N ASN A 146 14.21 1.78 7.37
CA ASN A 146 14.81 1.10 6.22
C ASN A 146 13.69 0.72 5.23
N ASP A 147 13.72 1.31 4.04
CA ASP A 147 12.81 1.01 2.94
C ASP A 147 13.56 0.56 1.68
N SER A 148 14.65 -0.14 1.84
CA SER A 148 15.48 -0.61 0.71
C SER A 148 14.74 -1.56 -0.24
N LYS A 149 13.56 -2.08 0.16
CA LYS A 149 12.66 -2.85 -0.69
C LYS A 149 11.78 -1.96 -1.58
N GLY A 150 11.74 -0.66 -1.35
CA GLY A 150 11.14 0.37 -2.20
C GLY A 150 11.95 0.57 -3.49
N THR A 151 12.06 -0.46 -4.33
CA THR A 151 12.95 -0.51 -5.50
C THR A 151 12.38 0.15 -6.75
N ASN A 152 11.35 0.96 -6.63
CA ASN A 152 10.70 1.70 -7.71
C ASN A 152 10.06 2.99 -7.18
N PRO A 153 9.81 4.00 -8.05
CA PRO A 153 9.23 5.27 -7.64
C PRO A 153 7.91 5.15 -6.88
N ASP A 154 6.99 4.31 -7.34
CA ASP A 154 5.67 4.13 -6.69
C ASP A 154 5.82 3.66 -5.23
N ALA A 155 6.68 2.68 -4.99
CA ALA A 155 6.94 2.20 -3.63
C ALA A 155 7.59 3.30 -2.77
N ALA A 156 8.56 4.04 -3.33
CA ALA A 156 9.22 5.13 -2.64
C ALA A 156 8.26 6.29 -2.33
N ILE A 157 7.30 6.60 -3.21
CA ILE A 157 6.21 7.55 -2.98
C ILE A 157 5.39 7.12 -1.75
N GLN A 158 5.00 5.85 -1.67
CA GLN A 158 4.25 5.35 -0.51
C GLN A 158 5.09 5.45 0.79
N GLY A 159 6.39 5.17 0.70
CA GLY A 159 7.32 5.36 1.83
C GLY A 159 7.31 6.79 2.35
N ILE A 160 7.44 7.78 1.46
CA ILE A 160 7.41 9.21 1.83
C ILE A 160 6.05 9.61 2.40
N ARG A 161 4.96 9.19 1.75
CA ARG A 161 3.59 9.50 2.21
C ARG A 161 3.30 8.94 3.61
N ALA A 162 3.91 7.81 3.97
CA ALA A 162 3.79 7.20 5.29
C ALA A 162 4.52 7.98 6.39
N MET A 163 5.47 8.85 6.04
CA MET A 163 6.19 9.65 7.04
C MET A 163 5.30 10.74 7.63
N ASN A 164 5.30 10.85 8.96
CA ASN A 164 4.52 11.83 9.72
C ASN A 164 5.38 12.90 10.40
N ARG A 165 6.67 12.97 10.07
CA ARG A 165 7.65 13.94 10.59
C ARG A 165 8.50 14.49 9.45
N PRO A 166 9.17 15.66 9.66
CA PRO A 166 10.21 16.13 8.75
C PRO A 166 11.25 15.03 8.52
N THR A 167 11.54 14.74 7.25
CA THR A 167 12.32 13.58 6.84
C THR A 167 13.59 13.98 6.09
N LEU A 168 14.74 13.43 6.46
CA LEU A 168 15.91 13.32 5.60
C LEU A 168 15.79 12.03 4.81
N LEU A 169 15.81 12.13 3.50
CA LEU A 169 15.67 10.99 2.60
C LEU A 169 16.99 10.62 1.95
N ILE A 170 17.37 9.36 2.03
CA ILE A 170 18.48 8.80 1.25
C ILE A 170 17.87 8.00 0.11
N GLY A 171 18.11 8.41 -1.13
CA GLY A 171 17.49 7.80 -2.30
C GLY A 171 18.46 7.63 -3.47
N GLY A 172 18.06 6.76 -4.41
CA GLY A 172 18.83 6.45 -5.61
C GLY A 172 19.19 4.96 -5.72
N GLY A 173 20.08 4.65 -6.66
CA GLY A 173 20.49 3.27 -6.89
C GLY A 173 20.78 2.97 -8.36
N TYR A 174 20.42 1.75 -8.81
CA TYR A 174 20.57 1.32 -10.20
C TYR A 174 19.47 1.92 -11.07
N ASP A 175 19.83 2.45 -12.26
CA ASP A 175 18.86 3.03 -13.19
C ASP A 175 18.05 1.94 -13.91
N LYS A 176 16.76 1.90 -13.63
CA LYS A 176 15.75 1.07 -14.29
C LYS A 176 14.97 1.84 -15.37
N GLN A 177 15.49 2.99 -15.81
CA GLN A 177 14.82 3.92 -16.74
C GLN A 177 13.49 4.44 -16.19
N SER A 178 13.42 4.63 -14.87
CA SER A 178 12.24 5.21 -14.20
C SER A 178 12.24 6.73 -14.35
N GLU A 179 11.06 7.33 -14.33
CA GLU A 179 10.85 8.77 -14.18
C GLU A 179 10.68 9.09 -12.68
N TYR A 180 11.08 10.29 -12.25
CA TYR A 180 11.14 10.66 -10.84
C TYR A 180 10.29 11.88 -10.48
N ASP A 181 9.62 12.51 -11.45
CA ASP A 181 8.84 13.73 -11.24
C ASP A 181 7.76 13.53 -10.16
N GLU A 182 6.93 12.49 -10.28
CA GLU A 182 5.89 12.17 -9.30
C GLU A 182 6.48 11.84 -7.90
N TRP A 183 7.70 11.27 -7.89
CA TRP A 183 8.39 10.98 -6.62
C TRP A 183 8.84 12.26 -5.93
N ILE A 184 9.37 13.22 -6.69
CA ILE A 184 9.76 14.55 -6.16
C ILE A 184 8.52 15.32 -5.70
N GLU A 185 7.43 15.31 -6.47
CA GLU A 185 6.17 15.94 -6.08
C GLU A 185 5.61 15.39 -4.77
N ALA A 186 5.80 14.08 -4.52
CA ALA A 186 5.35 13.44 -3.28
C ALA A 186 6.10 13.92 -2.03
N PHE A 187 7.18 14.69 -2.17
CA PHE A 187 7.90 15.26 -1.02
C PHE A 187 7.03 16.22 -0.21
N ASP A 188 6.18 17.00 -0.87
CA ASP A 188 5.12 17.83 -0.26
C ASP A 188 5.54 18.49 1.05
N GLY A 189 6.72 19.09 1.05
CA GLY A 189 7.32 19.74 2.23
C GLY A 189 7.72 18.80 3.39
N LYS A 190 7.49 17.48 3.31
CA LYS A 190 7.92 16.50 4.30
C LYS A 190 9.42 16.22 4.22
N VAL A 191 9.94 16.05 3.02
CA VAL A 191 11.37 15.84 2.79
C VAL A 191 12.09 17.18 2.89
N LYS A 192 12.98 17.29 3.87
CA LYS A 192 13.76 18.52 4.14
C LYS A 192 15.15 18.47 3.53
N GLU A 193 15.68 17.28 3.40
CA GLU A 193 16.98 17.05 2.78
C GLU A 193 16.93 15.75 1.99
N LEU A 194 17.56 15.75 0.82
CA LEU A 194 17.69 14.59 -0.06
C LEU A 194 19.18 14.29 -0.26
N VAL A 195 19.58 13.08 0.14
CA VAL A 195 20.91 12.54 -0.09
C VAL A 195 20.82 11.52 -1.21
N LEU A 196 21.49 11.79 -2.32
CA LEU A 196 21.44 10.95 -3.51
C LEU A 196 22.64 10.00 -3.59
N ILE A 197 22.37 8.76 -4.00
CA ILE A 197 23.38 7.71 -4.16
C ILE A 197 23.18 6.92 -5.46
N GLY A 198 24.26 6.35 -5.97
CA GLY A 198 24.22 5.42 -7.10
C GLY A 198 24.02 6.09 -8.46
N GLN A 199 23.70 5.28 -9.47
CA GLN A 199 23.64 5.70 -10.89
C GLN A 199 22.54 6.70 -11.21
N THR A 200 21.49 6.74 -10.40
CA THR A 200 20.33 7.62 -10.63
C THR A 200 20.50 9.00 -9.98
N ALA A 201 21.60 9.27 -9.29
CA ALA A 201 21.80 10.49 -8.54
C ALA A 201 21.61 11.74 -9.40
N ASP A 202 22.35 11.85 -10.51
CA ASP A 202 22.30 13.04 -11.38
C ASP A 202 20.91 13.25 -11.98
N LYS A 203 20.25 12.17 -12.41
CA LYS A 203 18.89 12.21 -12.98
C LYS A 203 17.83 12.68 -11.97
N ILE A 204 17.93 12.19 -10.73
CA ILE A 204 17.03 12.60 -9.65
C ILE A 204 17.30 14.06 -9.27
N GLU A 205 18.57 14.47 -9.22
CA GLU A 205 18.95 15.85 -8.93
C GLU A 205 18.38 16.81 -9.97
N GLU A 206 18.47 16.47 -11.25
CA GLU A 206 17.88 17.27 -12.33
C GLU A 206 16.35 17.42 -12.17
N CYS A 207 15.62 16.32 -11.93
CA CYS A 207 14.18 16.38 -11.64
C CYS A 207 13.88 17.23 -10.41
N ALA A 208 14.67 17.11 -9.33
CA ALA A 208 14.48 17.88 -8.12
C ALA A 208 14.68 19.40 -8.35
N HIS A 209 15.70 19.77 -9.11
CA HIS A 209 15.94 21.18 -9.46
C HIS A 209 14.80 21.77 -10.29
N LEU A 210 14.25 21.03 -11.24
CA LEU A 210 13.13 21.49 -12.07
C LEU A 210 11.84 21.67 -11.25
N SER A 211 11.60 20.80 -10.28
CA SER A 211 10.40 20.84 -9.42
C SER A 211 10.52 21.83 -8.26
N LEU A 212 11.71 22.01 -7.68
CA LEU A 212 11.95 22.85 -6.49
C LEU A 212 12.13 24.33 -6.82
N ILE A 213 12.27 24.72 -8.08
CA ILE A 213 12.29 26.13 -8.50
C ILE A 213 10.96 26.85 -8.19
N HIS A 214 9.88 26.09 -7.92
CA HIS A 214 8.58 26.62 -7.56
C HIS A 214 8.24 26.55 -6.06
N ILE A 215 9.17 26.13 -5.24
CA ILE A 215 9.08 26.18 -3.76
C ILE A 215 10.07 27.24 -3.26
#